data_e10ddb98542c7b0371d902ee41f5e13e
#
_entry.id   e10ddb98542c7b0371d902ee41f5e13e
#
_cell.length_a   1.000
_cell.length_b   1.000
_cell.length_c   1.000
_cell.angle_alpha   90.00
_cell.angle_beta   90.00
_cell.angle_gamma   90.00
#
_symmetry.space_group_name_H-M   'P 1'
#
loop_
_entity.id
_entity.type
_entity.pdbx_description
1 polymer ?
#
loop_
_entity_poly.entity_id
_entity_poly.type
_entity_poly.pdbx_seq_one_letter_code
_entity_poly.pdbx_strand_id
1 'polypeptide(L)'
;MFGAGWIHISTYNLMRVYGLENIEAVDHDRPILLVANHRSFFDFYTVSSVLFYRTRFGKRLFFPVRGRFFYQSLAGMFVNLVMGWWSMYPPFFSGGDKPIPEKREFDKYSFRRLTQLSREGAGNVIGFHPEGTRNKSDDPYSYLRPQPGVGKLIKAANPQVIPVFIAGLGNELAKQVLGNWRGGEKIRIHFGKQLDLSEFIAKKDHVRTYKEIGEFVMSKIAELGEEDKKVMGKYGVRRQA
;
A
#
# COMPACT_ATOMS: atom_id res chain seq x y z
N MET A 1 -11.46 -14.85 -1.14
CA MET A 1 -11.22 -15.56 0.14
C MET A 1 -9.98 -16.46 0.09
N PHE A 2 -9.87 -17.41 -0.83
CA PHE A 2 -8.74 -18.36 -0.85
C PHE A 2 -7.34 -17.73 -0.87
N GLY A 3 -7.10 -16.75 -1.70
CA GLY A 3 -5.79 -16.12 -1.80
C GLY A 3 -5.36 -15.41 -0.49
N ALA A 4 -6.27 -14.65 0.22
CA ALA A 4 -5.99 -14.00 1.51
C ALA A 4 -5.66 -15.05 2.57
N GLY A 5 -6.44 -16.11 2.60
CA GLY A 5 -6.21 -17.23 3.51
C GLY A 5 -4.85 -17.84 3.30
N TRP A 6 -4.47 -18.09 2.07
CA TRP A 6 -3.19 -18.68 1.75
C TRP A 6 -2.00 -17.79 2.18
N ILE A 7 -2.02 -16.51 1.85
CA ILE A 7 -0.97 -15.58 2.29
C ILE A 7 -0.98 -15.45 3.81
N HIS A 8 -2.14 -15.36 4.43
CA HIS A 8 -2.23 -15.24 5.89
C HIS A 8 -1.61 -16.46 6.58
N ILE A 9 -1.98 -17.67 6.17
CA ILE A 9 -1.45 -18.91 6.74
C ILE A 9 0.05 -19.03 6.46
N SER A 10 0.48 -18.77 5.22
CA SER A 10 1.88 -18.93 4.81
C SER A 10 2.84 -17.90 5.41
N THR A 11 2.34 -16.82 6.00
CA THR A 11 3.16 -15.77 6.63
C THR A 11 2.79 -15.47 8.08
N TYR A 12 1.85 -16.20 8.66
CA TYR A 12 1.26 -15.95 9.97
C TYR A 12 2.29 -15.78 11.10
N ASN A 13 3.25 -16.72 11.20
CA ASN A 13 4.27 -16.71 12.25
C ASN A 13 5.33 -15.61 12.05
N LEU A 14 5.44 -15.08 10.83
CA LEU A 14 6.35 -14.00 10.51
C LEU A 14 5.73 -12.64 10.78
N MET A 15 4.41 -12.50 10.68
CA MET A 15 3.73 -11.21 10.78
C MET A 15 3.79 -10.61 12.18
N ARG A 16 4.21 -9.35 12.23
CA ARG A 16 4.13 -8.46 13.39
C ARG A 16 3.40 -7.19 12.95
N VAL A 17 2.27 -6.94 13.57
CA VAL A 17 1.36 -5.84 13.20
C VAL A 17 1.23 -4.90 14.38
N TYR A 18 1.41 -3.63 14.13
CA TYR A 18 1.37 -2.54 15.11
C TYR A 18 0.40 -1.46 14.65
N GLY A 19 -0.26 -0.79 15.59
CA GLY A 19 -1.17 0.31 15.27
C GLY A 19 -2.48 -0.12 14.61
N LEU A 20 -2.93 -1.37 14.79
CA LEU A 20 -4.16 -1.88 14.20
C LEU A 20 -5.39 -1.11 14.70
N GLU A 21 -5.32 -0.62 15.94
CA GLU A 21 -6.32 0.25 16.58
C GLU A 21 -6.55 1.56 15.79
N ASN A 22 -5.53 2.06 15.09
CA ASN A 22 -5.66 3.25 14.25
C ASN A 22 -6.57 3.02 13.02
N ILE A 23 -6.59 1.79 12.52
CA ILE A 23 -7.51 1.38 11.43
C ILE A 23 -8.93 1.21 11.95
N GLU A 24 -9.10 0.72 13.18
CA GLU A 24 -10.42 0.50 13.75
C GLU A 24 -11.06 1.82 14.23
N ALA A 25 -10.25 2.84 14.50
CA ALA A 25 -10.69 4.14 14.98
C ALA A 25 -11.24 5.07 13.88
N VAL A 26 -11.08 4.73 12.58
CA VAL A 26 -11.56 5.59 11.49
C VAL A 26 -13.06 5.41 11.23
N ASP A 27 -13.64 6.38 10.56
CA ASP A 27 -15.04 6.30 10.12
C ASP A 27 -15.21 5.21 9.04
N HIS A 28 -15.97 4.17 9.36
CA HIS A 28 -16.18 3.01 8.51
C HIS A 28 -17.12 3.28 7.32
N ASP A 29 -17.84 4.38 7.35
CA ASP A 29 -18.75 4.79 6.28
C ASP A 29 -18.06 5.64 5.21
N ARG A 30 -16.80 6.02 5.44
CA ARG A 30 -15.99 6.79 4.49
C ARG A 30 -14.86 5.93 3.89
N PRO A 31 -14.49 6.17 2.62
CA PRO A 31 -13.35 5.48 2.01
C PRO A 31 -12.03 5.77 2.74
N ILE A 32 -11.18 4.74 2.81
CA ILE A 32 -9.86 4.81 3.42
C ILE A 32 -8.81 4.68 2.32
N LEU A 33 -7.83 5.57 2.32
CA LEU A 33 -6.63 5.49 1.50
C LEU A 33 -5.44 5.07 2.39
N LEU A 34 -4.99 3.84 2.23
CA LEU A 34 -3.76 3.35 2.82
C LEU A 34 -2.58 3.75 1.94
N VAL A 35 -1.66 4.53 2.48
CA VAL A 35 -0.46 4.96 1.77
C VAL A 35 0.76 4.26 2.38
N ALA A 36 1.46 3.44 1.57
CA ALA A 36 2.54 2.60 2.06
C ALA A 36 3.83 2.76 1.25
N ASN A 37 4.99 2.60 1.89
CA ASN A 37 6.25 2.40 1.18
C ASN A 37 6.16 1.14 0.29
N HIS A 38 6.97 1.08 -0.78
CA HIS A 38 6.90 -0.01 -1.75
C HIS A 38 8.21 -0.80 -1.84
N ARG A 39 8.25 -1.96 -1.23
CA ARG A 39 9.44 -2.84 -1.17
C ARG A 39 9.25 -4.15 -1.93
N SER A 40 8.05 -4.70 -1.88
CA SER A 40 7.75 -6.01 -2.43
C SER A 40 6.51 -5.96 -3.35
N PHE A 41 6.45 -6.91 -4.27
CA PHE A 41 5.23 -7.17 -5.02
C PHE A 41 4.05 -7.55 -4.09
N PHE A 42 4.36 -8.13 -2.94
CA PHE A 42 3.38 -8.67 -2.01
C PHE A 42 2.94 -7.69 -0.91
N ASP A 43 3.40 -6.42 -0.93
CA ASP A 43 3.12 -5.44 0.13
C ASP A 43 1.63 -5.36 0.45
N PHE A 44 0.79 -4.94 -0.50
CA PHE A 44 -0.64 -4.81 -0.26
C PHE A 44 -1.39 -6.14 -0.15
N TYR A 45 -0.86 -7.24 -0.69
CA TYR A 45 -1.46 -8.55 -0.43
C TYR A 45 -1.35 -8.93 1.04
N THR A 46 -0.19 -8.65 1.65
CA THR A 46 0.04 -8.91 3.06
C THR A 46 -0.79 -7.98 3.95
N VAL A 47 -0.83 -6.68 3.62
CA VAL A 47 -1.70 -5.71 4.30
C VAL A 47 -3.17 -6.14 4.18
N SER A 48 -3.62 -6.55 2.99
CA SER A 48 -4.98 -7.04 2.76
C SER A 48 -5.33 -8.23 3.63
N SER A 49 -4.38 -9.19 3.77
CA SER A 49 -4.60 -10.36 4.62
C SER A 49 -4.78 -9.97 6.09
N VAL A 50 -4.00 -8.98 6.56
CA VAL A 50 -4.15 -8.44 7.92
C VAL A 50 -5.52 -7.79 8.10
N LEU A 51 -5.91 -6.89 7.20
CA LEU A 51 -7.21 -6.22 7.26
C LEU A 51 -8.37 -7.22 7.25
N PHE A 52 -8.30 -8.21 6.37
CA PHE A 52 -9.36 -9.20 6.22
C PHE A 52 -9.54 -10.10 7.44
N TYR A 53 -8.45 -10.54 8.08
CA TYR A 53 -8.50 -11.50 9.17
C TYR A 53 -8.41 -10.90 10.57
N ARG A 54 -7.92 -9.67 10.69
CA ARG A 54 -7.67 -9.04 12.01
C ARG A 54 -8.48 -7.77 12.25
N THR A 55 -9.30 -7.33 11.27
CA THR A 55 -10.18 -6.17 11.42
C THR A 55 -11.56 -6.45 10.90
N ARG A 56 -12.49 -5.53 11.15
CA ARG A 56 -13.82 -5.55 10.54
C ARG A 56 -13.83 -5.00 9.11
N PHE A 57 -12.72 -4.44 8.66
CA PHE A 57 -12.48 -3.93 7.30
C PHE A 57 -12.04 -5.03 6.35
N GLY A 58 -11.97 -4.69 5.09
CA GLY A 58 -11.26 -5.50 4.11
C GLY A 58 -12.14 -6.21 3.11
N LYS A 59 -13.43 -5.87 3.02
CA LYS A 59 -14.33 -6.49 2.05
C LYS A 59 -14.26 -5.84 0.65
N ARG A 60 -13.73 -4.60 0.52
CA ARG A 60 -13.64 -3.83 -0.74
C ARG A 60 -12.27 -3.15 -0.84
N LEU A 61 -11.27 -3.94 -1.21
CA LEU A 61 -9.90 -3.48 -1.36
C LEU A 61 -9.59 -3.21 -2.84
N PHE A 62 -8.93 -2.08 -3.13
CA PHE A 62 -8.56 -1.69 -4.47
C PHE A 62 -7.10 -1.27 -4.50
N PHE A 63 -6.33 -1.79 -5.47
CA PHE A 63 -4.93 -1.42 -5.68
C PHE A 63 -4.73 -1.01 -7.11
N PRO A 64 -4.40 0.25 -7.40
CA PRO A 64 -4.00 0.63 -8.74
C PRO A 64 -2.73 -0.12 -9.14
N VAL A 65 -2.76 -0.77 -10.29
CA VAL A 65 -1.66 -1.61 -10.77
C VAL A 65 -1.16 -1.19 -12.13
N ARG A 66 0.09 -1.55 -12.48
CA ARG A 66 0.60 -1.39 -13.83
C ARG A 66 -0.06 -2.40 -14.77
N GLY A 67 -0.86 -1.90 -15.72
CA GLY A 67 -1.65 -2.72 -16.64
C GLY A 67 -0.82 -3.64 -17.54
N ARG A 68 0.41 -3.23 -17.90
CA ARG A 68 1.27 -4.02 -18.81
C ARG A 68 1.53 -5.44 -18.27
N PHE A 69 1.84 -5.60 -17.00
CA PHE A 69 2.06 -6.92 -16.42
C PHE A 69 0.73 -7.66 -16.23
N PHE A 70 -0.22 -7.06 -15.52
CA PHE A 70 -1.42 -7.77 -15.06
C PHE A 70 -2.46 -8.04 -16.14
N TYR A 71 -2.45 -7.25 -17.25
CA TYR A 71 -3.50 -7.30 -18.28
C TYR A 71 -2.97 -7.60 -19.70
N GLN A 72 -1.63 -7.63 -19.89
CA GLN A 72 -1.02 -7.85 -21.21
C GLN A 72 -0.01 -9.00 -21.23
N SER A 73 0.27 -9.69 -20.11
CA SER A 73 1.10 -10.89 -20.09
C SER A 73 0.30 -12.09 -19.59
N LEU A 74 0.55 -13.28 -20.15
CA LEU A 74 -0.14 -14.52 -19.72
C LEU A 74 0.08 -14.82 -18.24
N ALA A 75 1.31 -14.63 -17.73
CA ALA A 75 1.63 -14.80 -16.33
C ALA A 75 0.87 -13.79 -15.46
N GLY A 76 0.82 -12.51 -15.87
CA GLY A 76 0.08 -11.47 -15.15
C GLY A 76 -1.43 -11.68 -15.21
N MET A 77 -1.97 -12.16 -16.33
CA MET A 77 -3.39 -12.52 -16.46
C MET A 77 -3.73 -13.69 -15.54
N PHE A 78 -2.87 -14.70 -15.42
CA PHE A 78 -3.04 -15.78 -14.47
C PHE A 78 -3.02 -15.29 -13.02
N VAL A 79 -2.03 -14.44 -12.67
CA VAL A 79 -1.97 -13.79 -11.35
C VAL A 79 -3.23 -12.96 -11.10
N ASN A 80 -3.71 -12.21 -12.08
CA ASN A 80 -4.92 -11.42 -11.97
C ASN A 80 -6.17 -12.31 -11.80
N LEU A 81 -6.25 -13.44 -12.49
CA LEU A 81 -7.33 -14.41 -12.34
C LEU A 81 -7.36 -15.02 -10.93
N VAL A 82 -6.20 -15.44 -10.42
CA VAL A 82 -6.08 -16.09 -9.10
C VAL A 82 -6.20 -15.10 -7.95
N MET A 83 -5.67 -13.88 -8.14
CA MET A 83 -5.56 -12.85 -7.11
C MET A 83 -6.41 -11.60 -7.42
N GLY A 84 -7.00 -11.51 -8.59
CA GLY A 84 -7.80 -10.35 -9.03
C GLY A 84 -9.10 -10.16 -8.25
N TRP A 85 -9.55 -11.18 -7.56
CA TRP A 85 -10.61 -11.07 -6.56
C TRP A 85 -10.19 -10.17 -5.38
N TRP A 86 -8.94 -9.71 -5.38
CA TRP A 86 -8.36 -8.75 -4.45
C TRP A 86 -8.15 -7.40 -5.10
N SER A 87 -8.90 -7.15 -6.19
CA SER A 87 -9.10 -5.80 -6.69
C SER A 87 -7.84 -5.09 -7.18
N MET A 88 -7.02 -5.78 -8.04
CA MET A 88 -5.96 -5.11 -8.81
C MET A 88 -6.57 -4.14 -9.82
N TYR A 89 -7.16 -3.07 -9.32
CA TYR A 89 -7.98 -2.14 -10.09
C TYR A 89 -7.87 -0.72 -9.51
N PRO A 90 -7.91 0.34 -10.31
CA PRO A 90 -7.85 0.33 -11.78
C PRO A 90 -6.44 0.11 -12.33
N PRO A 91 -6.30 -0.42 -13.57
CA PRO A 91 -5.02 -0.54 -14.24
C PRO A 91 -4.56 0.80 -14.82
N PHE A 92 -3.22 1.03 -14.80
CA PHE A 92 -2.55 2.16 -15.44
C PHE A 92 -1.53 1.64 -16.46
N PHE A 93 -1.51 2.22 -17.65
CA PHE A 93 -0.70 1.75 -18.79
C PHE A 93 0.45 2.69 -19.17
N SER A 94 0.44 3.95 -18.72
CA SER A 94 1.54 4.89 -18.90
C SER A 94 2.58 4.71 -17.80
N GLY A 95 3.60 3.93 -18.10
CA GLY A 95 4.72 3.77 -17.18
C GLY A 95 5.84 3.02 -17.90
N GLY A 96 6.85 3.72 -18.41
CA GLY A 96 7.89 3.19 -19.29
C GLY A 96 7.75 3.86 -20.65
N ASP A 97 8.20 3.34 -21.74
CA ASP A 97 8.28 3.87 -23.10
C ASP A 97 7.20 4.90 -23.50
N LYS A 98 7.48 5.72 -24.50
CA LYS A 98 6.64 6.85 -24.98
C LYS A 98 5.14 6.50 -24.91
N PRO A 99 4.35 7.19 -24.07
CA PRO A 99 2.95 6.86 -23.90
C PRO A 99 2.19 7.21 -25.19
N ILE A 100 1.58 6.23 -25.80
CA ILE A 100 0.65 6.43 -26.90
C ILE A 100 -0.61 7.15 -26.42
N PRO A 101 -1.26 7.99 -27.24
CA PRO A 101 -2.43 8.78 -26.85
C PRO A 101 -3.53 7.98 -26.17
N GLU A 102 -3.85 6.80 -26.70
CA GLU A 102 -4.90 5.92 -26.18
C GLU A 102 -4.61 5.46 -24.73
N LYS A 103 -3.35 5.16 -24.43
CA LYS A 103 -2.95 4.80 -23.05
C LYS A 103 -3.11 5.97 -22.08
N ARG A 104 -2.83 7.20 -22.53
CA ARG A 104 -3.04 8.39 -21.70
C ARG A 104 -4.52 8.64 -21.41
N GLU A 105 -5.39 8.47 -22.39
CA GLU A 105 -6.84 8.61 -22.20
C GLU A 105 -7.37 7.53 -21.26
N PHE A 106 -6.89 6.29 -21.42
CA PHE A 106 -7.25 5.22 -20.51
C PHE A 106 -6.80 5.52 -19.06
N ASP A 107 -5.58 6.03 -18.87
CA ASP A 107 -5.08 6.39 -17.54
C ASP A 107 -5.86 7.56 -16.92
N LYS A 108 -6.36 8.50 -17.73
CA LYS A 108 -7.29 9.52 -17.24
C LYS A 108 -8.60 8.91 -16.75
N TYR A 109 -9.12 7.93 -17.49
CA TYR A 109 -10.31 7.17 -17.07
C TYR A 109 -10.02 6.41 -15.76
N SER A 110 -8.90 5.68 -15.70
CA SER A 110 -8.47 4.96 -14.49
C SER A 110 -8.32 5.86 -13.29
N PHE A 111 -7.74 7.06 -13.49
CA PHE A 111 -7.61 8.04 -12.41
C PHE A 111 -8.97 8.57 -11.95
N ARG A 112 -9.89 8.88 -12.87
CA ARG A 112 -11.27 9.26 -12.51
C ARG A 112 -11.97 8.18 -11.70
N ARG A 113 -11.83 6.91 -12.13
CA ARG A 113 -12.42 5.77 -11.43
C ARG A 113 -11.82 5.58 -10.03
N LEU A 114 -10.49 5.69 -9.91
CA LEU A 114 -9.79 5.64 -8.62
C LEU A 114 -10.27 6.78 -7.69
N THR A 115 -10.40 8.00 -8.22
CA THR A 115 -10.92 9.15 -7.47
C THR A 115 -12.35 8.88 -6.99
N GLN A 116 -13.22 8.33 -7.83
CA GLN A 116 -14.58 7.97 -7.46
C GLN A 116 -14.58 6.94 -6.32
N LEU A 117 -13.82 5.86 -6.44
CA LEU A 117 -13.69 4.83 -5.41
C LEU A 117 -13.17 5.37 -4.07
N SER A 118 -12.29 6.38 -4.15
CA SER A 118 -11.70 7.05 -2.98
C SER A 118 -12.59 8.13 -2.36
N ARG A 119 -13.64 8.56 -3.05
CA ARG A 119 -14.61 9.57 -2.59
C ARG A 119 -15.91 8.94 -2.13
N GLU A 120 -16.38 7.93 -2.85
CA GLU A 120 -17.69 7.32 -2.72
C GLU A 120 -17.55 5.83 -2.40
N GLY A 121 -18.36 5.34 -1.52
CA GLY A 121 -18.45 3.93 -1.20
C GLY A 121 -17.96 3.61 0.21
N ALA A 122 -18.93 3.51 1.11
CA ALA A 122 -18.74 3.02 2.45
C ALA A 122 -17.94 1.72 2.47
N GLY A 123 -16.90 1.66 3.28
CA GLY A 123 -16.04 0.50 3.44
C GLY A 123 -15.06 0.22 2.29
N ASN A 124 -14.88 1.14 1.32
CA ASN A 124 -13.81 1.04 0.34
C ASN A 124 -12.45 1.30 1.00
N VAL A 125 -11.51 0.42 0.79
CA VAL A 125 -10.11 0.59 1.18
C VAL A 125 -9.24 0.60 -0.07
N ILE A 126 -8.50 1.68 -0.29
CA ILE A 126 -7.63 1.86 -1.43
C ILE A 126 -6.18 1.79 -0.94
N GLY A 127 -5.37 0.90 -1.49
CA GLY A 127 -3.94 0.85 -1.24
C GLY A 127 -3.17 1.63 -2.29
N PHE A 128 -2.26 2.49 -1.88
CA PHE A 128 -1.46 3.30 -2.79
C PHE A 128 0.00 3.39 -2.35
N HIS A 129 0.91 3.23 -3.30
CA HIS A 129 2.34 3.45 -3.08
C HIS A 129 2.76 4.81 -3.62
N PRO A 130 3.05 5.80 -2.76
CA PRO A 130 3.44 7.15 -3.22
C PRO A 130 4.69 7.15 -4.09
N GLU A 131 5.60 6.22 -3.88
CA GLU A 131 6.84 6.06 -4.63
C GLU A 131 6.62 5.69 -6.10
N GLY A 132 5.46 5.11 -6.44
CA GLY A 132 5.09 4.71 -7.81
C GLY A 132 5.90 3.55 -8.39
N THR A 133 6.96 3.12 -7.73
CA THR A 133 7.78 1.96 -8.10
C THR A 133 8.42 1.34 -6.86
N ARG A 134 8.81 0.07 -6.95
CA ARG A 134 9.47 -0.61 -5.84
C ARG A 134 10.86 -0.02 -5.57
N ASN A 135 11.13 0.27 -4.32
CA ASN A 135 12.46 0.58 -3.86
C ASN A 135 13.25 -0.73 -3.72
N LYS A 136 14.39 -0.81 -4.40
CA LYS A 136 15.27 -1.99 -4.45
C LYS A 136 16.49 -1.85 -3.54
N SER A 137 16.57 -0.78 -2.74
CA SER A 137 17.67 -0.61 -1.77
C SER A 137 17.64 -1.74 -0.73
N ASP A 138 18.79 -2.17 -0.26
CA ASP A 138 18.90 -3.15 0.83
C ASP A 138 18.48 -2.56 2.18
N ASP A 139 18.60 -1.23 2.34
CA ASP A 139 18.12 -0.54 3.54
C ASP A 139 16.59 -0.43 3.54
N PRO A 140 15.87 -1.11 4.44
CA PRO A 140 14.42 -1.07 4.52
C PRO A 140 13.86 0.31 4.90
N TYR A 141 14.68 1.20 5.39
CA TYR A 141 14.32 2.55 5.82
C TYR A 141 14.72 3.64 4.82
N SER A 142 15.18 3.27 3.64
CA SER A 142 15.34 4.19 2.52
C SER A 142 14.04 4.33 1.75
N TYR A 143 13.78 5.53 1.23
CA TYR A 143 12.53 5.84 0.51
C TYR A 143 12.85 6.53 -0.81
N LEU A 144 12.05 6.24 -1.83
CA LEU A 144 12.09 6.99 -3.09
C LEU A 144 11.24 8.25 -2.96
N ARG A 145 11.51 9.23 -3.83
CA ARG A 145 10.71 10.44 -3.90
C ARG A 145 9.26 10.12 -4.30
N PRO A 146 8.26 10.70 -3.63
CA PRO A 146 6.87 10.48 -3.99
C PRO A 146 6.54 11.08 -5.34
N GLN A 147 5.67 10.38 -6.07
CA GLN A 147 5.07 10.87 -7.29
C GLN A 147 3.87 11.79 -6.96
N PRO A 148 3.62 12.84 -7.75
CA PRO A 148 2.51 13.76 -7.46
C PRO A 148 1.12 13.11 -7.55
N GLY A 149 1.03 11.89 -8.07
CA GLY A 149 -0.24 11.16 -8.23
C GLY A 149 -0.99 10.93 -6.92
N VAL A 150 -0.29 10.62 -5.82
CA VAL A 150 -0.91 10.46 -4.49
C VAL A 150 -1.54 11.76 -4.00
N GLY A 151 -0.81 12.88 -4.10
CA GLY A 151 -1.33 14.19 -3.69
C GLY A 151 -2.51 14.64 -4.55
N LYS A 152 -2.47 14.37 -5.87
CA LYS A 152 -3.59 14.64 -6.76
C LYS A 152 -4.83 13.81 -6.38
N LEU A 153 -4.67 12.54 -6.03
CA LEU A 153 -5.77 11.69 -5.59
C LEU A 153 -6.37 12.19 -4.26
N ILE A 154 -5.53 12.49 -3.28
CA ILE A 154 -5.96 13.01 -1.97
C ILE A 154 -6.72 14.31 -2.15
N LYS A 155 -6.20 15.24 -2.96
CA LYS A 155 -6.82 16.53 -3.23
C LYS A 155 -8.18 16.38 -3.92
N ALA A 156 -8.28 15.46 -4.89
CA ALA A 156 -9.49 15.24 -5.67
C ALA A 156 -10.59 14.47 -4.90
N ALA A 157 -10.23 13.56 -4.02
CA ALA A 157 -11.18 12.65 -3.37
C ALA A 157 -11.40 12.94 -1.88
N ASN A 158 -10.46 13.57 -1.19
CA ASN A 158 -10.46 13.83 0.26
C ASN A 158 -10.84 12.59 1.11
N PRO A 159 -10.15 11.44 0.90
CA PRO A 159 -10.40 10.23 1.68
C PRO A 159 -9.79 10.35 3.09
N GLN A 160 -10.11 9.41 3.96
CA GLN A 160 -9.34 9.21 5.18
C GLN A 160 -7.99 8.59 4.83
N VAL A 161 -6.88 9.26 5.14
CA VAL A 161 -5.53 8.82 4.75
C VAL A 161 -4.80 8.25 5.95
N ILE A 162 -4.32 7.00 5.83
CA ILE A 162 -3.58 6.30 6.87
C ILE A 162 -2.22 5.89 6.30
N PRO A 163 -1.11 6.35 6.90
CA PRO A 163 0.22 5.91 6.51
C PRO A 163 0.48 4.50 7.01
N VAL A 164 1.18 3.70 6.21
CA VAL A 164 1.56 2.33 6.54
C VAL A 164 3.04 2.15 6.23
N PHE A 165 3.78 1.62 7.19
CA PHE A 165 5.16 1.20 6.96
C PHE A 165 5.24 -0.32 6.90
N ILE A 166 5.97 -0.85 5.91
CA ILE A 166 6.12 -2.29 5.67
C ILE A 166 7.62 -2.62 5.55
N ALA A 167 8.07 -3.61 6.31
CA ALA A 167 9.43 -4.13 6.25
C ALA A 167 9.49 -5.65 6.41
N GLY A 168 10.60 -6.26 5.98
CA GLY A 168 10.84 -7.70 6.11
C GLY A 168 10.08 -8.54 5.08
N LEU A 169 9.47 -7.93 4.07
CA LEU A 169 8.75 -8.61 3.01
C LEU A 169 9.61 -8.69 1.74
N GLY A 170 10.04 -9.90 1.39
CA GLY A 170 10.82 -10.17 0.17
C GLY A 170 9.95 -10.44 -1.06
N ASN A 171 10.62 -10.59 -2.22
CA ASN A 171 9.96 -10.99 -3.46
C ASN A 171 10.05 -12.51 -3.71
N GLU A 172 10.82 -13.23 -2.90
CA GLU A 172 10.98 -14.68 -2.97
C GLU A 172 9.94 -15.38 -2.10
N LEU A 173 8.76 -15.59 -2.65
CA LEU A 173 7.61 -16.15 -1.93
C LEU A 173 7.92 -17.51 -1.29
N ALA A 174 8.61 -18.41 -2.01
CA ALA A 174 8.97 -19.72 -1.49
C ALA A 174 9.86 -19.62 -0.23
N LYS A 175 10.85 -18.72 -0.25
CA LYS A 175 11.72 -18.44 0.90
C LYS A 175 10.93 -17.90 2.08
N GLN A 176 9.96 -17.02 1.80
CA GLN A 176 9.09 -16.45 2.83
C GLN A 176 8.19 -17.52 3.46
N VAL A 177 7.56 -18.37 2.64
CA VAL A 177 6.72 -19.47 3.10
C VAL A 177 7.52 -20.46 3.96
N LEU A 178 8.70 -20.87 3.49
CA LEU A 178 9.60 -21.75 4.28
C LEU A 178 10.04 -21.06 5.57
N GLY A 179 10.35 -19.77 5.52
CA GLY A 179 10.71 -18.97 6.69
C GLY A 179 9.61 -18.91 7.76
N ASN A 180 8.35 -19.01 7.37
CA ASN A 180 7.21 -19.04 8.30
C ASN A 180 7.32 -20.19 9.34
N TRP A 181 7.89 -21.30 8.92
CA TRP A 181 8.05 -22.50 9.76
C TRP A 181 9.48 -22.66 10.32
N ARG A 182 10.47 -21.96 9.75
CA ARG A 182 11.89 -22.09 10.08
C ARG A 182 12.48 -20.85 10.77
N GLY A 183 11.64 -19.91 11.21
CA GLY A 183 12.11 -18.71 11.91
C GLY A 183 12.72 -17.64 10.99
N GLY A 184 12.19 -17.46 9.79
CA GLY A 184 12.61 -16.44 8.83
C GLY A 184 12.42 -15.00 9.31
N GLU A 185 12.82 -14.03 8.46
CA GLU A 185 12.70 -12.61 8.74
C GLU A 185 11.25 -12.22 9.03
N LYS A 186 11.06 -11.40 10.06
CA LYS A 186 9.72 -10.95 10.47
C LYS A 186 9.20 -9.88 9.52
N ILE A 187 7.99 -10.08 9.03
CA ILE A 187 7.24 -9.08 8.28
C ILE A 187 6.62 -8.13 9.30
N ARG A 188 6.99 -6.87 9.22
CA ARG A 188 6.52 -5.83 10.15
C ARG A 188 5.65 -4.85 9.39
N ILE A 189 4.46 -4.61 9.93
CA ILE A 189 3.47 -3.69 9.37
C ILE A 189 3.06 -2.74 10.48
N HIS A 190 3.28 -1.45 10.27
CA HIS A 190 2.88 -0.40 11.18
C HIS A 190 1.80 0.45 10.53
N PHE A 191 0.64 0.54 11.15
CA PHE A 191 -0.44 1.45 10.77
C PHE A 191 -0.35 2.72 11.60
N GLY A 192 -0.15 3.86 10.96
CA GLY A 192 -0.16 5.16 11.62
C GLY A 192 -1.57 5.68 11.88
N LYS A 193 -1.64 6.80 12.58
CA LYS A 193 -2.91 7.52 12.78
C LYS A 193 -3.38 8.16 11.48
N GLN A 194 -4.68 8.38 11.37
CA GLN A 194 -5.25 9.16 10.27
C GLN A 194 -4.57 10.53 10.17
N LEU A 195 -4.18 10.92 8.97
CA LEU A 195 -3.51 12.18 8.71
C LEU A 195 -4.53 13.32 8.64
N ASP A 196 -4.22 14.43 9.30
CA ASP A 196 -4.90 15.69 9.05
C ASP A 196 -4.28 16.35 7.82
N LEU A 197 -5.07 16.50 6.78
CA LEU A 197 -4.67 17.09 5.50
C LEU A 197 -5.48 18.36 5.18
N SER A 198 -6.22 18.88 6.15
CA SER A 198 -7.12 20.04 5.99
C SER A 198 -6.44 21.25 5.37
N GLU A 199 -5.23 21.59 5.84
CA GLU A 199 -4.43 22.70 5.29
C GLU A 199 -4.09 22.50 3.81
N PHE A 200 -3.74 21.27 3.40
CA PHE A 200 -3.43 20.99 2.00
C PHE A 200 -4.69 20.98 1.14
N ILE A 201 -5.81 20.50 1.67
CA ILE A 201 -7.11 20.51 0.97
C ILE A 201 -7.58 21.95 0.73
N ALA A 202 -7.29 22.89 1.62
CA ALA A 202 -7.60 24.31 1.45
C ALA A 202 -6.73 25.02 0.38
N LYS A 203 -5.52 24.55 0.10
CA LYS A 203 -4.62 25.15 -0.90
C LYS A 203 -5.20 25.03 -2.32
N LYS A 204 -4.70 25.84 -3.25
CA LYS A 204 -5.04 25.75 -4.68
C LYS A 204 -4.70 24.39 -5.27
N ASP A 205 -5.51 23.94 -6.20
CA ASP A 205 -5.31 22.69 -6.94
C ASP A 205 -4.18 22.86 -7.97
N HIS A 206 -2.96 22.47 -7.58
CA HIS A 206 -1.74 22.69 -8.37
C HIS A 206 -0.73 21.56 -8.14
N VAL A 207 0.11 21.29 -9.14
CA VAL A 207 1.16 20.24 -9.07
C VAL A 207 2.10 20.41 -7.87
N ARG A 208 2.40 21.67 -7.48
CA ARG A 208 3.21 21.96 -6.29
C ARG A 208 2.53 21.43 -5.02
N THR A 209 1.24 21.72 -4.85
CA THR A 209 0.44 21.20 -3.71
C THR A 209 0.41 19.68 -3.69
N TYR A 210 0.29 19.03 -4.87
CA TYR A 210 0.34 17.56 -4.93
C TYR A 210 1.67 16.98 -4.47
N LYS A 211 2.80 17.64 -4.83
CA LYS A 211 4.13 17.24 -4.36
C LYS A 211 4.27 17.43 -2.86
N GLU A 212 3.83 18.58 -2.33
CA GLU A 212 3.85 18.87 -0.88
C GLU A 212 3.06 17.83 -0.09
N ILE A 213 1.87 17.41 -0.57
CA ILE A 213 1.08 16.33 0.04
C ILE A 213 1.85 15.00 0.00
N GLY A 214 2.45 14.68 -1.15
CA GLY A 214 3.23 13.45 -1.30
C GLY A 214 4.42 13.40 -0.32
N GLU A 215 5.16 14.50 -0.20
CA GLU A 215 6.29 14.63 0.73
C GLU A 215 5.83 14.52 2.19
N PHE A 216 4.73 15.17 2.54
CA PHE A 216 4.14 15.06 3.87
C PHE A 216 3.73 13.61 4.20
N VAL A 217 3.04 12.93 3.28
CA VAL A 217 2.66 11.52 3.44
C VAL A 217 3.88 10.64 3.62
N MET A 218 4.93 10.83 2.80
CA MET A 218 6.17 10.06 2.92
C MET A 218 6.90 10.33 4.23
N SER A 219 6.89 11.57 4.75
CA SER A 219 7.47 11.84 6.07
C SER A 219 6.77 11.05 7.18
N LYS A 220 5.45 10.89 7.10
CA LYS A 220 4.68 10.11 8.07
C LYS A 220 4.95 8.60 7.97
N ILE A 221 5.18 8.09 6.77
CA ILE A 221 5.65 6.71 6.58
C ILE A 221 7.07 6.53 7.17
N ALA A 222 7.95 7.51 6.97
CA ALA A 222 9.30 7.47 7.52
C ALA A 222 9.30 7.54 9.06
N GLU A 223 8.42 8.32 9.69
CA GLU A 223 8.22 8.34 11.14
C GLU A 223 7.88 6.92 11.67
N LEU A 224 6.97 6.19 11.01
CA LEU A 224 6.67 4.80 11.34
C LEU A 224 7.88 3.87 11.15
N GLY A 225 8.73 4.13 10.16
CA GLY A 225 10.00 3.42 9.98
C GLY A 225 10.96 3.65 11.14
N GLU A 226 11.03 4.86 11.70
CA GLU A 226 11.83 5.14 12.90
C GLU A 226 11.26 4.45 14.15
N GLU A 227 9.93 4.31 14.24
CA GLU A 227 9.30 3.50 15.29
C GLU A 227 9.68 2.02 15.16
N ASP A 228 9.67 1.49 13.94
CA ASP A 228 10.10 0.11 13.66
C ASP A 228 11.57 -0.12 14.08
N LYS A 229 12.49 0.80 13.78
CA LYS A 229 13.89 0.72 14.24
C LYS A 229 13.99 0.59 15.75
N LYS A 230 13.20 1.38 16.49
CA LYS A 230 13.17 1.31 17.97
C LYS A 230 12.68 -0.05 18.45
N VAL A 231 11.66 -0.61 17.79
CA VAL A 231 11.15 -1.95 18.11
C VAL A 231 12.24 -2.99 17.84
N MET A 232 12.92 -2.94 16.68
CA MET A 232 14.00 -3.85 16.32
C MET A 232 15.20 -3.77 17.26
N GLY A 233 15.59 -2.55 17.69
CA GLY A 233 16.65 -2.36 18.67
C GLY A 233 16.36 -3.05 20.02
N LYS A 234 15.12 -2.97 20.48
CA LYS A 234 14.69 -3.68 21.71
C LYS A 234 14.74 -5.20 21.57
N TYR A 235 14.46 -5.75 20.40
CA TYR A 235 14.55 -7.20 20.15
C TYR A 235 16.00 -7.69 20.00
N GLY A 236 16.90 -6.87 19.44
CA GLY A 236 18.33 -7.18 19.34
C GLY A 236 19.00 -7.34 20.69
N VAL A 237 18.68 -6.47 21.64
CA VAL A 237 19.21 -6.53 23.02
C VAL A 237 18.73 -7.79 23.77
N ARG A 238 17.48 -8.24 23.56
CA ARG A 238 16.95 -9.45 24.22
C ARG A 238 17.50 -10.77 23.69
N ARG A 239 18.16 -10.79 22.54
CA ARG A 239 18.81 -12.01 21.99
C ARG A 239 20.26 -12.17 22.43
N GLN A 240 20.86 -11.17 23.05
CA GLN A 240 22.23 -11.18 23.55
C GLN A 240 22.31 -11.36 25.08
N ALA A 241 21.18 -11.34 25.76
CA ALA A 241 21.03 -11.65 27.18
C ALA A 241 20.38 -13.03 27.38
#